data_c3091a0b2c32ba71be1db7f8f8a7e80e
#
_entry.id   c3091a0b2c32ba71be1db7f8f8a7e80e
#
_cell.length_a   1.000
_cell.length_b   1.000
_cell.length_c   1.000
_cell.angle_alpha   90.00
_cell.angle_beta   90.00
_cell.angle_gamma   90.00
#
_symmetry.space_group_name_H-M   'P 1'
#
loop_
_entity.id
_entity.type
_entity.pdbx_description
1 polymer ?
#
loop_
_entity_poly.entity_id
_entity_poly.type
_entity_poly.pdbx_seq_one_letter_code
_entity_poly.pdbx_strand_id
1 'polypeptide(L)'
;MRLALEKELRSRDWPAATTPAEADLMLVVGPDCPQLRSAMDRLWQDMPQPRVRMQVTTVGEVASVLDAGRTRLGAADHSHIGPDRADGHHTPGEHGSEAQVPSDREADNRGHSGDAETGRHHDGSAGAGSGGEHQGDGDAGHRGHGHGDAGHAGSHGEAEHEPDGRNGGDGQQNHGGRGSGPGGHEGHGGHGHGDMEMPGGLPMAEPGEDRDGLTLDRLHVPLGPFLADWPIGLVIRVVLQGDVIQQADLAAPPSSGSADAFWTRPWLRAASGEVVHAGEAARWRAAAHLDSLGRLLSVVGWPAQAVEAQRLRDDMLDEAQTKEVLPRVERLARRVGRSRTLYWLSRGIGPVSTADARAAGVTGPAARAGGDVPARYRQWLTDVVRDVLRLDDTAPLDPATQESPRGRWDAARPPSVALAKLLPQMLEGAELSAARLIVASLDPDPDELTLTQRELARG
;
A
#
# COMPACT_ATOMS: atom_id res chain seq x y z
N MET A 1 4.44 -19.10 5.64
CA MET A 1 5.22 -18.48 6.71
C MET A 1 4.72 -17.07 7.08
N ARG A 2 4.61 -16.12 6.14
CA ARG A 2 4.09 -14.76 6.40
C ARG A 2 2.79 -14.76 7.21
N LEU A 3 1.78 -15.51 6.77
CA LEU A 3 0.47 -15.56 7.43
C LEU A 3 0.54 -16.10 8.86
N ALA A 4 1.39 -17.11 9.10
CA ALA A 4 1.62 -17.65 10.43
C ALA A 4 2.29 -16.61 11.34
N LEU A 5 3.27 -15.86 10.82
CA LEU A 5 3.88 -14.76 11.55
C LEU A 5 2.88 -13.66 11.90
N GLU A 6 2.09 -13.21 10.93
CA GLU A 6 1.06 -12.18 11.16
C GLU A 6 0.01 -12.63 12.19
N LYS A 7 -0.40 -13.91 12.14
CA LYS A 7 -1.29 -14.51 13.12
C LYS A 7 -0.68 -14.49 14.52
N GLU A 8 0.59 -14.89 14.63
CA GLU A 8 1.30 -14.94 15.90
C GLU A 8 1.55 -13.54 16.48
N LEU A 9 1.87 -12.54 15.67
CA LEU A 9 1.99 -11.14 16.09
C LEU A 9 0.65 -10.62 16.65
N ARG A 10 -0.47 -10.91 15.96
CA ARG A 10 -1.81 -10.53 16.44
C ARG A 10 -2.19 -11.21 17.75
N SER A 11 -1.80 -12.49 17.95
CA SER A 11 -2.09 -13.22 19.18
C SER A 11 -1.36 -12.64 20.40
N ARG A 12 -0.23 -11.96 20.15
CA ARG A 12 0.62 -11.32 21.16
C ARG A 12 0.35 -9.83 21.31
N ASP A 13 -0.58 -9.27 20.54
CA ASP A 13 -0.83 -7.82 20.45
C ASP A 13 0.44 -7.02 20.08
N TRP A 14 1.33 -7.63 19.28
CA TRP A 14 2.52 -6.97 18.76
C TRP A 14 2.19 -6.29 17.43
N PRO A 15 2.36 -4.96 17.33
CA PRO A 15 2.13 -4.26 16.08
C PRO A 15 3.24 -4.56 15.07
N ALA A 16 2.88 -4.63 13.80
CA ALA A 16 3.85 -4.55 12.72
C ALA A 16 4.19 -3.07 12.49
N ALA A 17 5.48 -2.73 12.50
CA ALA A 17 5.95 -1.39 12.20
C ALA A 17 5.70 -1.04 10.72
N THR A 18 5.33 0.20 10.45
CA THR A 18 5.11 0.70 9.09
C THR A 18 6.38 1.26 8.47
N THR A 19 7.32 1.68 9.31
CA THR A 19 8.63 2.19 8.92
C THR A 19 9.75 1.52 9.72
N PRO A 20 10.98 1.45 9.20
CA PRO A 20 12.12 0.93 9.96
C PRO A 20 12.37 1.69 11.26
N ALA A 21 12.10 2.99 11.29
CA ALA A 21 12.32 3.85 12.45
C ALA A 21 11.42 3.52 13.66
N GLU A 22 10.32 2.79 13.43
CA GLU A 22 9.38 2.35 14.48
C GLU A 22 9.64 0.90 14.93
N ALA A 23 10.63 0.22 14.33
CA ALA A 23 10.86 -1.21 14.52
C ALA A 23 12.07 -1.48 15.41
N ASP A 24 11.91 -2.39 16.37
CA ASP A 24 12.99 -2.91 17.21
C ASP A 24 13.42 -4.31 16.75
N LEU A 25 12.52 -5.07 16.12
CA LEU A 25 12.76 -6.45 15.68
C LEU A 25 12.53 -6.58 14.16
N MET A 26 13.59 -6.95 13.45
CA MET A 26 13.53 -7.32 12.04
C MET A 26 13.44 -8.84 11.90
N LEU A 27 12.34 -9.32 11.31
CA LEU A 27 12.14 -10.74 11.02
C LEU A 27 12.27 -11.00 9.52
N VAL A 28 13.27 -11.77 9.14
CA VAL A 28 13.43 -12.25 7.76
C VAL A 28 12.74 -13.60 7.65
N VAL A 29 11.70 -13.67 6.82
CA VAL A 29 10.83 -14.84 6.71
C VAL A 29 11.03 -15.51 5.36
N GLY A 30 11.52 -16.74 5.38
CA GLY A 30 11.76 -17.53 4.17
C GLY A 30 13.22 -17.83 3.90
N PRO A 31 13.52 -18.47 2.75
CA PRO A 31 14.88 -18.74 2.32
C PRO A 31 15.63 -17.44 1.99
N ASP A 32 16.93 -17.49 2.07
CA ASP A 32 17.78 -16.37 1.68
C ASP A 32 17.60 -16.07 0.19
N CYS A 33 17.35 -14.78 -0.10
CA CYS A 33 17.20 -14.26 -1.45
C CYS A 33 18.27 -13.21 -1.73
N PRO A 34 19.31 -13.54 -2.52
CA PRO A 34 20.42 -12.62 -2.79
C PRO A 34 19.98 -11.27 -3.35
N GLN A 35 18.93 -11.24 -4.20
CA GLN A 35 18.41 -10.02 -4.81
C GLN A 35 17.79 -9.06 -3.78
N LEU A 36 17.36 -9.56 -2.61
CA LEU A 36 16.74 -8.76 -1.56
C LEU A 36 17.71 -8.33 -0.47
N ARG A 37 18.94 -8.86 -0.43
CA ARG A 37 19.90 -8.58 0.64
C ARG A 37 20.18 -7.09 0.81
N SER A 38 20.47 -6.38 -0.28
CA SER A 38 20.77 -4.94 -0.21
C SER A 38 19.60 -4.11 0.30
N ALA A 39 18.36 -4.49 -0.03
CA ALA A 39 17.16 -3.82 0.49
C ALA A 39 16.95 -4.14 1.99
N MET A 40 17.17 -5.40 2.41
CA MET A 40 17.10 -5.79 3.82
C MET A 40 18.18 -5.12 4.66
N ASP A 41 19.39 -4.96 4.12
CA ASP A 41 20.48 -4.32 4.84
C ASP A 41 20.25 -2.81 5.02
N ARG A 42 19.64 -2.13 4.04
CA ARG A 42 19.18 -0.74 4.20
C ARG A 42 18.12 -0.61 5.29
N LEU A 43 17.07 -1.44 5.24
CA LEU A 43 16.05 -1.45 6.30
C LEU A 43 16.68 -1.66 7.68
N TRP A 44 17.65 -2.58 7.77
CA TRP A 44 18.37 -2.83 9.01
C TRP A 44 19.16 -1.61 9.48
N GLN A 45 19.80 -0.88 8.59
CA GLN A 45 20.56 0.34 8.93
C GLN A 45 19.67 1.46 9.44
N ASP A 46 18.46 1.58 8.87
CA ASP A 46 17.47 2.61 9.22
C ASP A 46 16.73 2.35 10.53
N MET A 47 16.88 1.15 11.12
CA MET A 47 16.26 0.82 12.42
C MET A 47 17.04 1.46 13.58
N PRO A 48 16.36 2.01 14.61
CA PRO A 48 17.01 2.54 15.81
C PRO A 48 17.64 1.45 16.66
N GLN A 49 18.48 1.83 17.63
CA GLN A 49 19.00 0.94 18.65
C GLN A 49 18.13 1.08 19.92
N PRO A 50 17.89 0.01 20.69
CA PRO A 50 18.35 -1.38 20.46
C PRO A 50 17.54 -2.09 19.39
N ARG A 51 18.21 -2.87 18.55
CA ARG A 51 17.57 -3.61 17.46
C ARG A 51 18.05 -5.05 17.37
N VAL A 52 17.18 -5.96 16.94
CA VAL A 52 17.48 -7.37 16.76
C VAL A 52 17.03 -7.85 15.38
N ARG A 53 17.90 -8.62 14.69
CA ARG A 53 17.55 -9.28 13.42
C ARG A 53 17.49 -10.79 13.65
N MET A 54 16.36 -11.40 13.24
CA MET A 54 16.10 -12.83 13.34
C MET A 54 15.65 -13.38 11.98
N GLN A 55 15.86 -14.69 11.79
CA GLN A 55 15.41 -15.38 10.59
C GLN A 55 14.46 -16.51 10.97
N VAL A 56 13.42 -16.71 10.18
CA VAL A 56 12.43 -17.79 10.29
C VAL A 56 12.43 -18.56 8.97
N THR A 57 12.72 -19.85 9.05
CA THR A 57 12.81 -20.73 7.87
C THR A 57 11.64 -21.70 7.76
N THR A 58 10.99 -22.01 8.88
CA THR A 58 9.83 -22.91 8.96
C THR A 58 8.67 -22.30 9.75
N VAL A 59 7.45 -22.73 9.46
CA VAL A 59 6.25 -22.24 10.18
C VAL A 59 6.30 -22.58 11.67
N GLY A 60 6.84 -23.74 12.03
CA GLY A 60 6.92 -24.20 13.41
C GLY A 60 7.88 -23.39 14.29
N GLU A 61 8.83 -22.66 13.69
CA GLU A 61 9.80 -21.83 14.41
C GLU A 61 9.28 -20.44 14.78
N VAL A 62 8.17 -20.00 14.20
CA VAL A 62 7.69 -18.62 14.32
C VAL A 62 7.57 -18.17 15.77
N ALA A 63 6.89 -18.94 16.61
CA ALA A 63 6.67 -18.60 18.02
C ALA A 63 7.99 -18.52 18.79
N SER A 64 8.85 -19.52 18.65
CA SER A 64 10.13 -19.60 19.37
C SER A 64 11.11 -18.51 18.94
N VAL A 65 11.13 -18.14 17.65
CA VAL A 65 11.97 -17.06 17.13
C VAL A 65 11.49 -15.69 17.65
N LEU A 66 10.19 -15.47 17.74
CA LEU A 66 9.64 -14.25 18.36
C LEU A 66 10.01 -14.14 19.84
N ASP A 67 9.93 -15.24 20.60
CA ASP A 67 10.32 -15.27 22.02
C ASP A 67 11.82 -15.01 22.19
N ALA A 68 12.65 -15.60 21.35
CA ALA A 68 14.09 -15.36 21.33
C ALA A 68 14.43 -13.90 20.96
N GLY A 69 13.70 -13.32 20.00
CA GLY A 69 13.85 -11.92 19.61
C GLY A 69 13.54 -10.97 20.76
N ARG A 70 12.42 -11.18 21.45
CA ARG A 70 12.04 -10.44 22.67
C ARG A 70 13.10 -10.52 23.76
N THR A 71 13.61 -11.74 24.02
CA THR A 71 14.64 -11.95 25.05
C THR A 71 15.92 -11.18 24.72
N ARG A 72 16.34 -11.18 23.43
CA ARG A 72 17.52 -10.44 22.98
C ARG A 72 17.34 -8.93 23.08
N LEU A 73 16.17 -8.40 22.76
CA LEU A 73 15.85 -6.99 22.93
C LEU A 73 15.95 -6.58 24.40
N GLY A 74 15.36 -7.33 25.32
CA GLY A 74 15.44 -7.05 26.75
C GLY A 74 16.87 -7.13 27.30
N ALA A 75 17.71 -8.03 26.80
CA ALA A 75 19.12 -8.11 27.19
C ALA A 75 19.94 -6.93 26.64
N ALA A 76 19.62 -6.44 25.43
CA ALA A 76 20.30 -5.30 24.83
C ALA A 76 19.96 -3.98 25.55
N ASP A 77 18.74 -3.83 26.02
CA ASP A 77 18.28 -2.67 26.78
C ASP A 77 19.01 -2.55 28.13
N HIS A 78 19.27 -3.68 28.78
CA HIS A 78 20.03 -3.72 30.05
C HIS A 78 21.53 -3.44 29.89
N SER A 79 22.11 -3.65 28.71
CA SER A 79 23.52 -3.34 28.45
C SER A 79 23.81 -1.87 28.22
N HIS A 80 22.81 -1.05 27.97
CA HIS A 80 22.92 0.41 27.87
C HIS A 80 22.74 1.14 29.21
N ILE A 81 22.24 0.48 30.22
CA ILE A 81 22.28 0.94 31.61
C ILE A 81 23.64 0.52 32.17
N GLY A 82 24.67 1.30 31.79
CA GLY A 82 26.00 1.14 32.36
C GLY A 82 25.97 1.29 33.90
N PRO A 83 26.91 0.67 34.63
CA PRO A 83 26.94 0.81 36.08
C PRO A 83 27.07 2.30 36.42
N ASP A 84 26.04 2.79 37.05
CA ASP A 84 25.98 4.14 37.60
C ASP A 84 27.21 4.33 38.51
N ARG A 85 27.82 5.49 38.37
CA ARG A 85 29.02 5.87 39.05
C ARG A 85 28.97 5.50 40.54
N ALA A 86 29.77 4.50 40.90
CA ALA A 86 30.12 4.25 42.31
C ALA A 86 30.73 5.50 42.89
N ASP A 87 30.17 5.92 43.98
CA ASP A 87 30.56 7.01 44.86
C ASP A 87 32.07 7.26 44.93
N GLY A 88 32.51 8.36 44.38
CA GLY A 88 33.81 8.94 44.66
C GLY A 88 33.74 9.72 45.98
N HIS A 89 34.20 9.13 47.05
CA HIS A 89 34.52 9.81 48.28
C HIS A 89 35.45 10.97 48.00
N HIS A 90 34.94 12.20 48.18
CA HIS A 90 35.76 13.38 48.34
C HIS A 90 36.28 13.48 49.79
N THR A 91 37.55 13.26 49.96
CA THR A 91 38.32 13.75 51.10
C THR A 91 38.59 15.23 50.92
N PRO A 92 38.44 16.10 51.97
CA PRO A 92 38.76 17.51 51.89
C PRO A 92 40.25 17.73 52.11
N GLY A 93 40.92 18.36 51.15
CA GLY A 93 42.29 18.88 51.24
C GLY A 93 42.28 20.38 51.10
N GLU A 94 42.81 21.01 52.15
CA GLU A 94 42.97 22.45 52.39
C GLU A 94 43.97 23.13 51.47
N HIS A 95 43.89 24.50 51.51
CA HIS A 95 44.80 25.55 51.03
C HIS A 95 44.61 25.98 49.56
N GLY A 96 44.46 27.22 49.25
CA GLY A 96 44.67 28.52 49.88
C GLY A 96 44.62 29.58 48.78
N SER A 97 44.07 30.71 49.13
CA SER A 97 44.46 32.08 48.79
C SER A 97 44.37 32.61 47.39
N GLU A 98 43.63 33.67 47.34
CA GLU A 98 43.74 35.06 46.85
C GLU A 98 43.08 35.39 45.50
N ALA A 99 42.04 36.15 45.65
CA ALA A 99 41.84 37.58 45.37
C ALA A 99 41.70 37.95 43.89
N GLN A 100 40.59 38.40 43.48
CA GLN A 100 40.24 39.82 43.22
C GLN A 100 38.92 39.90 42.42
N VAL A 101 37.98 40.64 43.01
CA VAL A 101 36.84 41.31 42.39
C VAL A 101 37.37 42.72 41.96
N PRO A 102 36.80 43.51 41.01
CA PRO A 102 35.45 44.02 41.21
C PRO A 102 34.63 44.33 39.91
N SER A 103 33.36 44.52 40.22
CA SER A 103 32.37 45.55 39.81
C SER A 103 32.09 45.81 38.34
N ASP A 104 30.97 46.11 37.90
CA ASP A 104 29.74 46.78 38.30
C ASP A 104 28.78 46.85 37.09
N ARG A 105 27.55 46.90 37.34
CA ARG A 105 26.43 47.75 36.91
C ARG A 105 25.26 46.94 36.40
N GLU A 106 24.23 46.94 37.25
CA GLU A 106 23.05 47.84 37.31
C GLU A 106 22.38 47.97 35.92
N ALA A 107 21.14 47.86 35.72
CA ALA A 107 19.92 47.95 36.53
C ALA A 107 18.73 47.68 35.60
N ASP A 108 17.69 47.35 36.14
CA ASP A 108 16.31 47.84 36.21
C ASP A 108 15.32 47.08 35.30
N ASN A 109 14.30 46.58 35.78
CA ASN A 109 13.19 46.92 36.69
C ASN A 109 11.85 46.58 36.05
N ARG A 110 10.97 46.14 36.93
CA ARG A 110 9.49 46.09 36.87
C ARG A 110 8.88 44.90 36.09
N GLY A 111 8.22 43.96 36.67
CA GLY A 111 7.31 44.03 37.84
C GLY A 111 5.87 44.14 37.40
N HIS A 112 5.13 43.03 37.40
CA HIS A 112 3.72 43.08 37.86
C HIS A 112 3.25 41.70 38.27
N SER A 113 2.91 41.63 39.50
CA SER A 113 2.18 40.64 40.27
C SER A 113 0.67 40.74 40.05
N GLY A 114 -0.03 39.69 40.35
CA GLY A 114 -1.50 39.64 40.51
C GLY A 114 -2.02 38.26 40.30
N ASP A 115 -2.04 37.46 41.20
CA ASP A 115 -2.96 37.04 42.24
C ASP A 115 -4.02 36.05 41.78
N ALA A 116 -3.99 34.99 42.53
CA ALA A 116 -4.88 33.89 42.75
C ALA A 116 -6.36 34.27 42.93
N GLU A 117 -7.26 33.37 42.54
CA GLU A 117 -8.30 32.91 43.47
C GLU A 117 -9.00 31.64 43.03
N THR A 118 -9.11 30.78 43.89
CA THR A 118 -9.87 29.59 44.26
C THR A 118 -11.39 29.73 44.16
N GLY A 119 -12.08 28.60 43.86
CA GLY A 119 -13.52 28.41 44.13
C GLY A 119 -14.06 27.16 43.40
N ARG A 120 -14.01 26.03 43.95
CA ARG A 120 -14.93 25.17 44.73
C ARG A 120 -16.33 24.96 44.15
N HIS A 121 -16.59 23.66 43.91
CA HIS A 121 -17.80 22.82 44.13
C HIS A 121 -19.16 23.31 43.66
N HIS A 122 -19.88 22.44 42.91
CA HIS A 122 -21.15 21.87 43.39
C HIS A 122 -21.56 20.62 42.67
N ASP A 123 -21.89 19.64 43.46
CA ASP A 123 -22.71 18.42 43.20
C ASP A 123 -24.18 18.76 42.90
N GLY A 124 -24.89 17.81 42.31
CA GLY A 124 -26.36 17.75 42.27
C GLY A 124 -26.87 17.02 41.05
N SER A 125 -27.02 15.72 41.08
CA SER A 125 -28.13 14.88 41.48
C SER A 125 -29.42 15.00 40.64
N ALA A 126 -29.72 13.92 39.95
CA ALA A 126 -31.01 13.23 39.74
C ALA A 126 -32.28 14.01 39.28
N GLY A 127 -32.94 13.44 38.26
CA GLY A 127 -34.33 13.73 37.93
C GLY A 127 -34.86 12.88 36.79
N ALA A 128 -35.58 11.83 37.13
CA ALA A 128 -36.37 10.98 36.23
C ALA A 128 -37.72 11.66 35.87
N GLY A 129 -38.31 11.27 34.72
CA GLY A 129 -39.69 11.61 34.35
C GLY A 129 -39.90 11.34 32.87
N SER A 130 -40.35 10.24 32.43
CA SER A 130 -41.67 9.67 32.16
C SER A 130 -42.53 10.50 31.19
N GLY A 131 -42.90 9.86 30.06
CA GLY A 131 -44.24 9.82 29.52
C GLY A 131 -44.59 10.74 28.38
N GLY A 132 -45.16 10.17 27.34
CA GLY A 132 -45.98 10.88 26.37
C GLY A 132 -46.05 10.21 25.01
N GLU A 133 -46.89 9.19 24.89
CA GLU A 133 -47.44 8.70 23.62
C GLU A 133 -48.31 9.77 22.98
N HIS A 134 -48.19 9.97 21.67
CA HIS A 134 -49.31 10.42 20.87
C HIS A 134 -49.25 9.80 19.47
N GLN A 135 -50.23 8.93 19.23
CA GLN A 135 -50.77 8.53 17.94
C GLN A 135 -51.43 9.72 17.25
N GLY A 136 -51.37 9.76 15.94
CA GLY A 136 -52.13 10.66 15.11
C GLY A 136 -52.07 10.23 13.65
N ASP A 137 -53.09 9.50 13.21
CA ASP A 137 -53.46 9.13 11.84
C ASP A 137 -53.87 10.37 11.00
N GLY A 138 -53.81 10.21 9.64
CA GLY A 138 -54.49 11.06 8.67
C GLY A 138 -53.66 11.24 7.39
N ASP A 139 -53.81 10.46 6.39
CA ASP A 139 -54.70 10.25 5.23
C ASP A 139 -54.83 11.45 4.26
N ALA A 140 -54.94 11.06 2.95
CA ALA A 140 -55.29 11.82 1.75
C ALA A 140 -54.17 12.66 1.10
N GLY A 141 -53.61 12.38 -0.05
CA GLY A 141 -54.28 12.11 -1.34
C GLY A 141 -54.37 13.40 -2.16
N HIS A 142 -53.50 13.53 -3.20
CA HIS A 142 -53.92 14.25 -4.41
C HIS A 142 -53.10 13.80 -5.62
N ARG A 143 -53.88 13.36 -6.59
CA ARG A 143 -53.53 13.10 -8.01
C ARG A 143 -53.45 14.45 -8.76
N GLY A 144 -52.71 14.44 -9.84
CA GLY A 144 -53.12 15.25 -10.97
C GLY A 144 -52.01 15.70 -11.92
N HIS A 145 -52.03 15.08 -13.12
CA HIS A 145 -51.84 15.66 -14.47
C HIS A 145 -50.40 16.19 -14.80
N GLY A 146 -49.64 15.75 -15.78
CA GLY A 146 -50.03 15.27 -17.15
C GLY A 146 -50.07 16.39 -18.14
N HIS A 147 -49.00 16.49 -19.01
CA HIS A 147 -48.93 17.02 -20.37
C HIS A 147 -47.41 16.89 -20.71
N GLY A 148 -46.92 16.24 -21.73
CA GLY A 148 -47.38 15.98 -23.08
C GLY A 148 -47.04 17.15 -24.00
N ASP A 149 -45.93 17.01 -24.76
CA ASP A 149 -45.87 17.27 -26.23
C ASP A 149 -44.40 17.22 -26.67
N ALA A 150 -44.07 16.35 -27.52
CA ALA A 150 -43.95 16.27 -28.97
C ALA A 150 -42.93 17.26 -29.60
N GLY A 151 -41.84 16.70 -30.11
CA GLY A 151 -41.38 16.70 -31.45
C GLY A 151 -40.78 17.99 -32.02
N HIS A 152 -39.55 17.88 -32.45
CA HIS A 152 -39.19 18.27 -33.81
C HIS A 152 -37.85 17.64 -34.23
N ALA A 153 -37.97 16.86 -35.28
CA ALA A 153 -36.90 16.43 -36.15
C ALA A 153 -36.48 17.58 -37.06
N GLY A 154 -35.19 17.71 -37.32
CA GLY A 154 -34.63 18.61 -38.31
C GLY A 154 -33.27 18.13 -38.76
N SER A 155 -33.27 17.31 -39.77
CA SER A 155 -32.12 16.95 -40.62
C SER A 155 -31.80 18.07 -41.56
N HIS A 156 -30.52 18.30 -41.83
CA HIS A 156 -29.88 18.85 -43.05
C HIS A 156 -28.41 19.04 -42.66
N GLY A 157 -27.38 18.61 -43.40
CA GLY A 157 -27.22 18.35 -44.79
C GLY A 157 -25.71 18.46 -45.03
N GLU A 158 -25.20 17.56 -45.78
CA GLU A 158 -23.80 17.44 -46.22
C GLU A 158 -23.32 18.70 -46.95
N ALA A 159 -22.01 19.03 -46.84
CA ALA A 159 -21.26 19.63 -47.93
C ALA A 159 -19.75 19.40 -47.72
N GLU A 160 -19.25 18.53 -48.53
CA GLU A 160 -17.83 18.39 -48.87
C GLU A 160 -17.31 19.65 -49.58
N HIS A 161 -16.07 20.05 -49.29
CA HIS A 161 -15.23 20.81 -50.19
C HIS A 161 -13.74 20.63 -49.87
N GLU A 162 -13.08 19.79 -50.65
CA GLU A 162 -11.74 20.10 -51.14
C GLU A 162 -11.90 20.76 -52.54
N PRO A 163 -10.98 21.61 -53.01
CA PRO A 163 -9.75 21.12 -53.61
C PRO A 163 -8.52 22.05 -53.63
N ASP A 164 -7.39 21.44 -53.89
CA ASP A 164 -6.21 21.81 -54.68
C ASP A 164 -5.78 23.30 -54.85
N GLY A 165 -4.44 23.48 -54.75
CA GLY A 165 -3.80 24.64 -55.36
C GLY A 165 -2.33 24.84 -55.01
N ARG A 166 -1.47 24.30 -55.84
CA ARG A 166 -0.03 24.41 -56.02
C ARG A 166 0.53 25.84 -56.01
N ASN A 167 1.84 25.86 -55.77
CA ASN A 167 2.93 26.72 -56.35
C ASN A 167 3.52 27.68 -55.31
N GLY A 168 4.82 27.65 -54.97
CA GLY A 168 5.98 27.82 -55.88
C GLY A 168 6.63 29.15 -55.56
N GLY A 169 7.92 29.17 -55.20
CA GLY A 169 8.66 30.43 -55.26
C GLY A 169 9.88 30.50 -54.36
N ASP A 170 11.02 30.21 -54.96
CA ASP A 170 12.38 30.49 -54.52
C ASP A 170 12.62 31.92 -54.04
N GLY A 171 13.62 32.08 -53.15
CA GLY A 171 14.12 33.40 -52.79
C GLY A 171 15.34 33.36 -51.88
N GLN A 172 16.43 32.93 -52.40
CA GLN A 172 17.79 33.05 -51.89
C GLN A 172 18.17 34.54 -51.89
N GLN A 173 18.71 35.08 -50.75
CA GLN A 173 19.77 36.10 -50.83
C GLN A 173 20.51 36.25 -49.50
N ASN A 174 21.74 36.05 -49.65
CA ASN A 174 22.96 36.20 -48.88
C ASN A 174 23.24 37.67 -48.59
N HIS A 175 23.63 38.05 -47.37
CA HIS A 175 24.55 39.17 -47.16
C HIS A 175 25.48 38.90 -45.96
N GLY A 176 26.73 38.83 -46.28
CA GLY A 176 27.85 38.79 -45.36
C GLY A 176 28.15 40.17 -44.77
N GLY A 177 28.77 40.15 -43.60
CA GLY A 177 29.37 41.31 -42.94
C GLY A 177 30.39 40.86 -41.91
N ARG A 178 31.65 41.01 -42.27
CA ARG A 178 32.82 40.81 -41.42
C ARG A 178 32.91 41.89 -40.37
N GLY A 179 33.33 41.49 -39.14
CA GLY A 179 33.80 42.42 -38.12
C GLY A 179 34.62 41.68 -37.08
N SER A 180 35.92 41.79 -37.23
CA SER A 180 36.98 41.26 -36.33
C SER A 180 37.09 42.13 -35.07
N GLY A 181 37.34 41.51 -33.91
CA GLY A 181 37.90 42.16 -32.73
C GLY A 181 38.09 41.17 -31.58
N PRO A 182 39.30 41.03 -31.04
CA PRO A 182 39.61 40.02 -30.04
C PRO A 182 39.46 40.56 -28.63
N GLY A 183 38.76 39.82 -27.79
CA GLY A 183 38.70 40.06 -26.36
C GLY A 183 38.60 38.72 -25.62
N GLY A 184 39.77 38.25 -25.18
CA GLY A 184 39.89 37.05 -24.38
C GLY A 184 39.22 37.28 -23.01
N HIS A 185 38.35 36.36 -22.64
CA HIS A 185 38.01 36.12 -21.24
C HIS A 185 38.37 34.67 -20.91
N GLU A 186 39.31 34.58 -20.03
CA GLU A 186 39.87 33.37 -19.43
C GLU A 186 38.75 32.48 -18.87
N GLY A 187 38.90 31.20 -19.14
CA GLY A 187 38.00 30.16 -18.71
C GLY A 187 37.89 30.12 -17.18
N HIS A 188 36.69 30.26 -16.70
CA HIS A 188 36.34 29.77 -15.39
C HIS A 188 36.21 28.26 -15.44
N GLY A 189 37.14 27.60 -14.74
CA GLY A 189 37.26 26.19 -14.60
C GLY A 189 35.96 25.52 -14.30
N GLY A 190 35.70 24.43 -14.99
CA GLY A 190 34.65 23.49 -14.69
C GLY A 190 34.80 23.05 -13.24
N HIS A 191 33.87 23.48 -12.42
CA HIS A 191 33.66 22.84 -11.14
C HIS A 191 33.16 21.44 -11.43
N GLY A 192 34.07 20.47 -11.30
CA GLY A 192 33.73 19.07 -11.25
C GLY A 192 32.69 18.91 -10.15
N HIS A 193 31.50 18.54 -10.54
CA HIS A 193 30.52 18.01 -9.61
C HIS A 193 31.11 16.72 -9.05
N GLY A 194 31.87 16.85 -7.95
CA GLY A 194 32.23 15.71 -7.14
C GLY A 194 30.93 14.98 -6.78
N ASP A 195 30.96 13.67 -6.90
CA ASP A 195 29.90 12.78 -6.43
C ASP A 195 29.59 13.12 -4.97
N MET A 196 28.65 14.03 -4.75
CA MET A 196 28.05 14.21 -3.43
C MET A 196 27.13 13.02 -3.25
N GLU A 197 27.59 12.03 -2.51
CA GLU A 197 26.76 10.95 -2.01
C GLU A 197 25.61 11.60 -1.20
N MET A 198 24.43 11.62 -1.82
CA MET A 198 23.22 12.11 -1.16
C MET A 198 22.85 11.17 -0.02
N PRO A 199 22.35 11.69 1.10
CA PRO A 199 21.81 10.85 2.17
C PRO A 199 20.79 9.84 1.60
N GLY A 200 21.03 8.54 1.79
CA GLY A 200 20.17 7.47 1.26
C GLY A 200 20.58 6.88 -0.10
N GLY A 201 21.69 7.34 -0.73
CA GLY A 201 22.20 6.76 -1.99
C GLY A 201 21.27 6.93 -3.19
N LEU A 202 20.37 7.92 -3.17
CA LEU A 202 19.53 8.28 -4.30
C LEU A 202 20.32 9.19 -5.25
N PRO A 203 20.28 8.95 -6.59
CA PRO A 203 20.89 9.86 -7.54
C PRO A 203 20.22 11.24 -7.47
N MET A 204 21.00 12.31 -7.77
CA MET A 204 20.43 13.65 -7.93
C MET A 204 19.29 13.61 -8.94
N ALA A 205 18.17 14.24 -8.58
CA ALA A 205 17.02 14.33 -9.45
C ALA A 205 17.33 15.19 -10.68
N GLU A 206 16.93 14.72 -11.85
CA GLU A 206 17.00 15.52 -13.08
C GLU A 206 15.78 16.41 -13.17
N PRO A 207 15.92 17.74 -13.43
CA PRO A 207 14.79 18.62 -13.62
C PRO A 207 14.00 18.26 -14.89
N GLY A 208 12.69 18.25 -14.81
CA GLY A 208 11.78 18.04 -15.93
C GLY A 208 10.73 19.15 -16.02
N GLU A 209 10.29 19.46 -17.23
CA GLU A 209 9.21 20.44 -17.44
C GLU A 209 7.89 19.94 -16.82
N ASP A 210 7.20 20.82 -16.08
CA ASP A 210 5.86 20.58 -15.58
C ASP A 210 4.82 21.33 -16.44
N ARG A 211 3.53 21.07 -16.17
CA ARG A 211 2.38 21.63 -16.92
C ARG A 211 2.32 23.17 -16.91
N ASP A 212 2.89 23.82 -15.92
CA ASP A 212 2.93 25.28 -15.74
C ASP A 212 4.25 25.91 -16.23
N GLY A 213 5.14 25.13 -16.83
CA GLY A 213 6.45 25.59 -17.33
C GLY A 213 7.51 25.75 -16.25
N LEU A 214 7.22 25.38 -15.01
CA LEU A 214 8.22 25.26 -13.95
C LEU A 214 8.96 23.94 -14.10
N THR A 215 10.23 23.91 -13.73
CA THR A 215 11.00 22.67 -13.70
C THR A 215 10.87 22.04 -12.32
N LEU A 216 10.33 20.82 -12.25
CA LEU A 216 10.30 20.00 -11.06
C LEU A 216 11.31 18.85 -11.16
N ASP A 217 11.83 18.45 -10.02
CA ASP A 217 12.74 17.32 -9.93
C ASP A 217 12.03 16.01 -10.26
N ARG A 218 12.64 15.16 -11.07
CA ARG A 218 12.19 13.80 -11.39
C ARG A 218 12.88 12.82 -10.46
N LEU A 219 12.09 12.16 -9.60
CA LEU A 219 12.58 11.16 -8.67
C LEU A 219 12.38 9.75 -9.23
N HIS A 220 13.45 8.97 -9.33
CA HIS A 220 13.39 7.56 -9.69
C HIS A 220 13.26 6.70 -8.42
N VAL A 221 12.08 6.17 -8.16
CA VAL A 221 11.77 5.46 -6.91
C VAL A 221 11.31 4.04 -7.18
N PRO A 222 11.91 3.01 -6.56
CA PRO A 222 11.36 1.67 -6.56
C PRO A 222 10.27 1.56 -5.48
N LEU A 223 9.03 1.28 -5.87
CA LEU A 223 7.95 0.93 -4.95
C LEU A 223 8.02 -0.57 -4.65
N GLY A 224 8.29 -0.93 -3.40
CA GLY A 224 8.57 -2.30 -2.97
C GLY A 224 10.08 -2.59 -2.89
N PRO A 225 10.49 -3.84 -2.61
CA PRO A 225 9.67 -5.05 -2.38
C PRO A 225 9.04 -5.15 -0.98
N PHE A 226 9.42 -4.29 -0.02
CA PHE A 226 9.04 -4.33 1.39
C PHE A 226 8.17 -3.15 1.83
N LEU A 227 7.52 -2.50 0.90
CA LEU A 227 6.59 -1.41 1.25
C LEU A 227 5.41 -1.97 2.06
N ALA A 228 5.00 -1.26 3.12
CA ALA A 228 3.87 -1.66 3.97
C ALA A 228 2.58 -1.82 3.15
N ASP A 229 1.84 -2.89 3.41
CA ASP A 229 0.58 -3.22 2.71
C ASP A 229 0.72 -3.39 1.18
N TRP A 230 1.92 -3.74 0.72
CA TRP A 230 2.27 -4.00 -0.67
C TRP A 230 2.38 -5.51 -0.92
N PRO A 231 2.07 -6.02 -2.12
CA PRO A 231 2.34 -7.42 -2.44
C PRO A 231 3.84 -7.71 -2.31
N ILE A 232 4.18 -8.62 -1.39
CA ILE A 232 5.58 -8.91 -1.02
C ILE A 232 6.36 -9.42 -2.23
N GLY A 233 7.47 -8.74 -2.55
CA GLY A 233 8.31 -9.08 -3.71
C GLY A 233 7.90 -8.37 -5.00
N LEU A 234 6.74 -7.72 -5.06
CA LEU A 234 6.38 -6.88 -6.19
C LEU A 234 7.25 -5.60 -6.17
N VAL A 235 7.88 -5.29 -7.28
CA VAL A 235 8.65 -4.05 -7.44
C VAL A 235 8.18 -3.33 -8.69
N ILE A 236 7.78 -2.08 -8.53
CA ILE A 236 7.44 -1.18 -9.64
C ILE A 236 8.39 0.01 -9.57
N ARG A 237 9.18 0.22 -10.63
CA ARG A 237 10.01 1.41 -10.74
C ARG A 237 9.16 2.52 -11.27
N VAL A 238 9.15 3.65 -10.57
CA VAL A 238 8.37 4.82 -10.98
C VAL A 238 9.28 6.04 -11.12
N VAL A 239 8.91 6.92 -12.02
CA VAL A 239 9.43 8.28 -12.11
C VAL A 239 8.35 9.20 -11.55
N LEU A 240 8.65 9.86 -10.44
CA LEU A 240 7.76 10.81 -9.78
C LEU A 240 8.13 12.23 -10.16
N GLN A 241 7.14 13.06 -10.36
CA GLN A 241 7.26 14.50 -10.42
C GLN A 241 6.26 15.09 -9.43
N GLY A 242 6.76 15.65 -8.34
CA GLY A 242 5.95 15.87 -7.14
C GLY A 242 5.44 14.53 -6.58
N ASP A 243 4.14 14.37 -6.44
CA ASP A 243 3.46 13.14 -6.00
C ASP A 243 2.83 12.33 -7.15
N VAL A 244 2.97 12.81 -8.39
CA VAL A 244 2.38 12.19 -9.59
C VAL A 244 3.41 11.28 -10.28
N ILE A 245 2.98 10.08 -10.62
CA ILE A 245 3.76 9.10 -11.36
C ILE A 245 3.74 9.49 -12.85
N GLN A 246 4.90 9.81 -13.41
CA GLN A 246 5.06 10.13 -14.84
C GLN A 246 5.31 8.88 -15.68
N GLN A 247 6.01 7.90 -15.10
CA GLN A 247 6.31 6.63 -15.75
C GLN A 247 6.31 5.52 -14.70
N ALA A 248 5.86 4.34 -15.10
CA ALA A 248 5.87 3.15 -14.25
C ALA A 248 6.34 1.93 -15.04
N ASP A 249 7.27 1.17 -14.48
CA ASP A 249 7.81 -0.06 -15.08
C ASP A 249 7.77 -1.21 -14.07
N LEU A 250 7.17 -2.32 -14.47
CA LEU A 250 7.16 -3.53 -13.65
C LEU A 250 8.54 -4.17 -13.67
N ALA A 251 9.18 -4.28 -12.50
CA ALA A 251 10.41 -5.03 -12.37
C ALA A 251 10.14 -6.53 -12.29
N ALA A 252 11.09 -7.32 -12.76
CA ALA A 252 11.04 -8.76 -12.59
C ALA A 252 11.00 -9.11 -11.09
N PRO A 253 10.05 -9.95 -10.63
CA PRO A 253 10.01 -10.35 -9.24
C PRO A 253 11.29 -11.11 -8.87
N PRO A 254 11.79 -10.97 -7.63
CA PRO A 254 12.95 -11.69 -7.18
C PRO A 254 12.68 -13.19 -7.21
N SER A 255 13.55 -13.95 -7.88
CA SER A 255 13.44 -15.40 -7.94
C SER A 255 13.87 -16.02 -6.59
N SER A 256 12.94 -16.20 -5.67
CA SER A 256 13.15 -17.06 -4.52
C SER A 256 12.96 -18.53 -4.96
N GLY A 257 13.98 -19.35 -4.73
CA GLY A 257 14.11 -20.69 -5.33
C GLY A 257 13.01 -21.73 -5.09
N SER A 258 11.89 -21.46 -4.44
CA SER A 258 10.99 -22.53 -3.94
C SER A 258 9.53 -22.16 -3.72
N ALA A 259 8.97 -21.14 -4.30
CA ALA A 259 7.57 -20.86 -4.01
C ALA A 259 6.64 -21.54 -5.02
N ASP A 260 5.94 -22.58 -4.59
CA ASP A 260 4.64 -22.91 -5.16
C ASP A 260 3.72 -21.72 -4.88
N ALA A 261 2.96 -21.27 -5.85
CA ALA A 261 2.00 -20.18 -5.65
C ALA A 261 1.01 -20.59 -4.55
N PHE A 262 1.16 -19.95 -3.38
CA PHE A 262 0.48 -20.37 -2.15
C PHE A 262 -1.05 -20.40 -2.33
N TRP A 263 -1.61 -19.29 -2.85
CA TRP A 263 -3.06 -19.14 -2.95
C TRP A 263 -3.72 -20.02 -4.00
N THR A 264 -2.96 -20.56 -4.94
CA THR A 264 -3.45 -21.44 -6.02
C THR A 264 -3.16 -22.92 -5.80
N ARG A 265 -2.65 -23.27 -4.62
CA ARG A 265 -2.28 -24.66 -4.27
C ARG A 265 -3.39 -25.70 -4.54
N PRO A 266 -4.69 -25.47 -4.21
CA PRO A 266 -5.76 -26.42 -4.56
C PRO A 266 -5.87 -26.69 -6.06
N TRP A 267 -5.71 -25.65 -6.89
CA TRP A 267 -5.76 -25.77 -8.35
C TRP A 267 -4.55 -26.52 -8.91
N LEU A 268 -3.35 -26.27 -8.34
CA LEU A 268 -2.13 -27.00 -8.70
C LEU A 268 -2.26 -28.49 -8.38
N ARG A 269 -2.77 -28.83 -7.21
CA ARG A 269 -3.01 -30.22 -6.79
C ARG A 269 -4.05 -30.90 -7.70
N ALA A 270 -5.16 -30.23 -7.98
CA ALA A 270 -6.18 -30.76 -8.90
C ALA A 270 -5.63 -30.94 -10.33
N ALA A 271 -4.84 -29.99 -10.82
CA ALA A 271 -4.21 -30.10 -12.15
C ALA A 271 -3.18 -31.25 -12.23
N SER A 272 -2.55 -31.62 -11.10
CA SER A 272 -1.67 -32.82 -11.03
C SER A 272 -2.42 -34.13 -10.88
N GLY A 273 -3.76 -34.12 -10.86
CA GLY A 273 -4.61 -35.30 -10.77
C GLY A 273 -5.01 -35.73 -9.36
N GLU A 274 -4.69 -34.88 -8.33
CA GLU A 274 -5.16 -35.10 -6.97
C GLU A 274 -6.65 -34.76 -6.86
N VAL A 275 -7.39 -35.53 -6.08
CA VAL A 275 -8.80 -35.22 -5.77
C VAL A 275 -8.86 -34.10 -4.74
N VAL A 276 -9.29 -32.93 -5.18
CA VAL A 276 -9.52 -31.76 -4.35
C VAL A 276 -11.00 -31.42 -4.36
N HIS A 277 -11.60 -31.10 -3.22
CA HIS A 277 -13.00 -30.71 -3.13
C HIS A 277 -13.22 -29.23 -3.45
N ALA A 278 -14.36 -28.91 -4.07
CA ALA A 278 -14.74 -27.53 -4.40
C ALA A 278 -14.88 -26.66 -3.14
N GLY A 279 -15.26 -27.23 -2.01
CA GLY A 279 -15.30 -26.56 -0.70
C GLY A 279 -13.91 -26.15 -0.22
N GLU A 280 -12.88 -26.99 -0.41
CA GLU A 280 -11.49 -26.62 -0.12
C GLU A 280 -11.06 -25.43 -1.00
N ALA A 281 -11.32 -25.49 -2.30
CA ALA A 281 -11.01 -24.39 -3.22
C ALA A 281 -11.75 -23.08 -2.83
N ALA A 282 -13.03 -23.19 -2.45
CA ALA A 282 -13.81 -22.05 -1.97
C ALA A 282 -13.21 -21.44 -0.71
N ARG A 283 -12.75 -22.25 0.24
CA ARG A 283 -12.06 -21.85 1.46
C ARG A 283 -10.80 -21.04 1.15
N TRP A 284 -9.95 -21.56 0.29
CA TRP A 284 -8.70 -20.89 -0.12
C TRP A 284 -8.96 -19.58 -0.88
N ARG A 285 -9.98 -19.55 -1.73
CA ARG A 285 -10.36 -18.34 -2.45
C ARG A 285 -10.92 -17.28 -1.51
N ALA A 286 -11.80 -17.64 -0.57
CA ALA A 286 -12.28 -16.74 0.46
C ALA A 286 -11.15 -16.18 1.31
N ALA A 287 -10.21 -17.04 1.75
CA ALA A 287 -9.04 -16.61 2.52
C ALA A 287 -8.15 -15.64 1.73
N ALA A 288 -7.91 -15.89 0.45
CA ALA A 288 -7.13 -14.99 -0.40
C ALA A 288 -7.79 -13.62 -0.57
N HIS A 289 -9.10 -13.59 -0.80
CA HIS A 289 -9.83 -12.31 -0.90
C HIS A 289 -9.88 -11.56 0.42
N LEU A 290 -9.95 -12.24 1.56
CA LEU A 290 -9.86 -11.63 2.89
C LEU A 290 -8.46 -11.06 3.15
N ASP A 291 -7.40 -11.70 2.69
CA ASP A 291 -6.03 -11.19 2.74
C ASP A 291 -5.88 -9.91 1.90
N SER A 292 -6.38 -9.93 0.67
CA SER A 292 -6.41 -8.77 -0.23
C SER A 292 -7.19 -7.60 0.37
N LEU A 293 -8.37 -7.92 0.93
CA LEU A 293 -9.23 -6.93 1.59
C LEU A 293 -8.56 -6.35 2.83
N GLY A 294 -7.85 -7.17 3.62
CA GLY A 294 -7.07 -6.72 4.77
C GLY A 294 -6.02 -5.69 4.39
N ARG A 295 -5.24 -5.94 3.32
CA ARG A 295 -4.27 -4.98 2.79
C ARG A 295 -4.93 -3.69 2.29
N LEU A 296 -5.99 -3.80 1.49
CA LEU A 296 -6.71 -2.63 0.99
C LEU A 296 -7.23 -1.75 2.13
N LEU A 297 -7.83 -2.37 3.16
CA LEU A 297 -8.39 -1.66 4.32
C LEU A 297 -7.30 -1.02 5.19
N SER A 298 -6.11 -1.60 5.24
CA SER A 298 -4.95 -1.00 5.88
C SER A 298 -4.47 0.23 5.11
N VAL A 299 -4.32 0.12 3.78
CA VAL A 299 -3.92 1.24 2.90
C VAL A 299 -4.86 2.43 3.01
N VAL A 300 -6.16 2.22 3.15
CA VAL A 300 -7.15 3.31 3.33
C VAL A 300 -7.24 3.82 4.76
N GLY A 301 -6.42 3.32 5.68
CA GLY A 301 -6.41 3.77 7.07
C GLY A 301 -7.59 3.25 7.91
N TRP A 302 -8.10 2.04 7.60
CA TRP A 302 -9.17 1.41 8.39
C TRP A 302 -8.69 0.15 9.12
N PRO A 303 -7.75 0.28 10.09
CA PRO A 303 -7.03 -0.85 10.69
C PRO A 303 -7.95 -1.84 11.41
N ALA A 304 -9.03 -1.36 12.06
CA ALA A 304 -9.96 -2.25 12.75
C ALA A 304 -10.65 -3.26 11.81
N GLN A 305 -11.00 -2.85 10.59
CA GLN A 305 -11.59 -3.75 9.60
C GLN A 305 -10.52 -4.57 8.86
N ALA A 306 -9.33 -4.04 8.70
CA ALA A 306 -8.18 -4.78 8.18
C ALA A 306 -7.86 -5.99 9.09
N VAL A 307 -7.78 -5.77 10.40
CA VAL A 307 -7.54 -6.83 11.39
C VAL A 307 -8.68 -7.86 11.40
N GLU A 308 -9.96 -7.43 11.28
CA GLU A 308 -11.08 -8.37 11.20
C GLU A 308 -11.02 -9.24 9.94
N ALA A 309 -10.68 -8.66 8.79
CA ALA A 309 -10.47 -9.42 7.55
C ALA A 309 -9.32 -10.44 7.70
N GLN A 310 -8.21 -10.05 8.33
CA GLN A 310 -7.09 -10.94 8.60
C GLN A 310 -7.44 -12.08 9.57
N ARG A 311 -8.23 -11.81 10.62
CA ARG A 311 -8.72 -12.85 11.54
C ARG A 311 -9.63 -13.84 10.83
N LEU A 312 -10.55 -13.35 10.00
CA LEU A 312 -11.42 -14.21 9.19
C LEU A 312 -10.63 -15.05 8.18
N ARG A 313 -9.57 -14.47 7.58
CA ARG A 313 -8.63 -15.22 6.73
C ARG A 313 -7.98 -16.37 7.49
N ASP A 314 -7.49 -16.10 8.70
CA ASP A 314 -6.85 -17.11 9.53
C ASP A 314 -7.85 -18.20 9.94
N ASP A 315 -9.08 -17.84 10.31
CA ASP A 315 -10.15 -18.78 10.62
C ASP A 315 -10.46 -19.69 9.41
N MET A 316 -10.46 -19.12 8.17
CA MET A 316 -10.60 -19.93 6.95
C MET A 316 -9.47 -20.94 6.80
N LEU A 317 -8.23 -20.53 7.01
CA LEU A 317 -7.05 -21.41 6.88
C LEU A 317 -6.95 -22.44 8.02
N ASP A 318 -7.52 -22.15 9.19
CA ASP A 318 -7.66 -23.07 10.33
C ASP A 318 -8.91 -23.97 10.22
N GLU A 319 -9.54 -24.02 9.06
CA GLU A 319 -10.67 -24.91 8.76
C GLU A 319 -11.93 -24.63 9.62
N ALA A 320 -12.14 -23.40 10.06
CA ALA A 320 -13.33 -23.03 10.80
C ALA A 320 -14.62 -23.35 10.01
N GLN A 321 -15.69 -23.67 10.74
CA GLN A 321 -16.96 -24.10 10.17
C GLN A 321 -17.76 -22.91 9.62
N THR A 322 -18.57 -23.16 8.57
CA THR A 322 -19.45 -22.17 7.95
C THR A 322 -20.28 -21.40 8.96
N LYS A 323 -20.89 -22.09 9.94
CA LYS A 323 -21.75 -21.47 10.99
C LYS A 323 -21.03 -20.46 11.88
N GLU A 324 -19.72 -20.62 12.05
CA GLU A 324 -18.89 -19.76 12.91
C GLU A 324 -18.46 -18.49 12.19
N VAL A 325 -18.10 -18.61 10.92
CA VAL A 325 -17.50 -17.53 10.15
C VAL A 325 -18.52 -16.71 9.35
N LEU A 326 -19.59 -17.33 8.83
CA LEU A 326 -20.56 -16.65 7.96
C LEU A 326 -21.17 -15.38 8.59
N PRO A 327 -21.62 -15.36 9.86
CA PRO A 327 -22.19 -14.14 10.45
C PRO A 327 -21.17 -12.99 10.55
N ARG A 328 -19.88 -13.32 10.75
CA ARG A 328 -18.80 -12.33 10.82
C ARG A 328 -18.44 -11.80 9.44
N VAL A 329 -18.33 -12.69 8.45
CA VAL A 329 -18.10 -12.33 7.05
C VAL A 329 -19.20 -11.43 6.52
N GLU A 330 -20.47 -11.76 6.75
CA GLU A 330 -21.60 -10.92 6.35
C GLU A 330 -21.58 -9.54 7.03
N ARG A 331 -21.18 -9.49 8.31
CA ARG A 331 -21.06 -8.23 9.03
C ARG A 331 -19.94 -7.37 8.42
N LEU A 332 -18.78 -7.95 8.14
CA LEU A 332 -17.68 -7.29 7.45
C LEU A 332 -18.13 -6.79 6.07
N ALA A 333 -18.76 -7.66 5.27
CA ALA A 333 -19.25 -7.32 3.94
C ALA A 333 -20.25 -6.16 3.94
N ARG A 334 -21.21 -6.18 4.87
CA ARG A 334 -22.16 -5.07 5.02
C ARG A 334 -21.49 -3.79 5.47
N ARG A 335 -20.56 -3.87 6.44
CA ARG A 335 -19.90 -2.69 7.00
C ARG A 335 -18.99 -2.01 5.97
N VAL A 336 -18.15 -2.77 5.31
CA VAL A 336 -17.21 -2.27 4.28
C VAL A 336 -17.98 -1.87 3.01
N GLY A 337 -18.86 -2.73 2.50
CA GLY A 337 -19.59 -2.49 1.25
C GLY A 337 -20.53 -1.29 1.29
N ARG A 338 -21.05 -0.91 2.47
CA ARG A 338 -21.94 0.25 2.67
C ARG A 338 -21.23 1.50 3.16
N SER A 339 -19.92 1.46 3.38
CA SER A 339 -19.15 2.62 3.83
C SER A 339 -19.14 3.73 2.80
N ARG A 340 -19.81 4.85 3.12
CA ARG A 340 -19.82 6.04 2.24
C ARG A 340 -18.44 6.72 2.21
N THR A 341 -17.75 6.77 3.35
CA THR A 341 -16.40 7.35 3.45
C THR A 341 -15.42 6.59 2.59
N LEU A 342 -15.37 5.24 2.72
CA LEU A 342 -14.50 4.42 1.89
C LEU A 342 -14.80 4.58 0.40
N TYR A 343 -16.09 4.56 0.03
CA TYR A 343 -16.50 4.80 -1.35
C TYR A 343 -16.05 6.16 -1.86
N TRP A 344 -16.26 7.21 -1.09
CA TRP A 344 -15.90 8.58 -1.48
C TRP A 344 -14.38 8.74 -1.65
N LEU A 345 -13.58 8.18 -0.74
CA LEU A 345 -12.12 8.23 -0.78
C LEU A 345 -11.50 7.44 -1.95
N SER A 346 -12.19 6.41 -2.44
CA SER A 346 -11.61 5.47 -3.42
C SER A 346 -12.30 5.47 -4.80
N ARG A 347 -13.43 6.19 -4.94
CA ARG A 347 -14.17 6.26 -6.21
C ARG A 347 -13.35 6.93 -7.30
N GLY A 348 -13.46 6.41 -8.51
CA GLY A 348 -12.77 6.95 -9.68
C GLY A 348 -11.27 6.63 -9.73
N ILE A 349 -10.73 5.94 -8.71
CA ILE A 349 -9.32 5.54 -8.69
C ILE A 349 -9.14 4.26 -9.50
N GLY A 350 -8.22 4.29 -10.46
CA GLY A 350 -7.80 3.17 -11.29
C GLY A 350 -8.96 2.45 -11.98
N PRO A 351 -9.78 3.14 -12.79
CA PRO A 351 -10.89 2.51 -13.50
C PRO A 351 -10.34 1.57 -14.60
N VAL A 352 -10.91 0.37 -14.69
CA VAL A 352 -10.65 -0.58 -15.77
C VAL A 352 -12.00 -1.00 -16.33
N SER A 353 -12.22 -0.78 -17.62
CA SER A 353 -13.44 -1.27 -18.26
C SER A 353 -13.38 -2.79 -18.43
N THR A 354 -14.54 -3.44 -18.50
CA THR A 354 -14.61 -4.88 -18.81
C THR A 354 -14.01 -5.22 -20.18
N ALA A 355 -14.03 -4.28 -21.11
CA ALA A 355 -13.40 -4.41 -22.42
C ALA A 355 -11.88 -4.40 -22.32
N ASP A 356 -11.30 -3.43 -21.58
CA ASP A 356 -9.85 -3.32 -21.37
C ASP A 356 -9.31 -4.50 -20.57
N ALA A 357 -10.02 -4.92 -19.52
CA ALA A 357 -9.67 -6.13 -18.76
C ALA A 357 -9.60 -7.37 -19.66
N ARG A 358 -10.58 -7.54 -20.55
CA ARG A 358 -10.61 -8.65 -21.50
C ARG A 358 -9.48 -8.55 -22.53
N ALA A 359 -9.22 -7.36 -23.07
CA ALA A 359 -8.14 -7.14 -24.03
C ALA A 359 -6.77 -7.43 -23.41
N ALA A 360 -6.59 -7.10 -22.12
CA ALA A 360 -5.38 -7.42 -21.37
C ALA A 360 -5.29 -8.90 -20.94
N GLY A 361 -6.32 -9.71 -21.19
CA GLY A 361 -6.38 -11.11 -20.78
C GLY A 361 -6.68 -11.32 -19.29
N VAL A 362 -7.18 -10.28 -18.60
CA VAL A 362 -7.58 -10.38 -17.19
C VAL A 362 -8.85 -11.21 -17.07
N THR A 363 -8.88 -12.11 -16.10
CA THR A 363 -10.01 -12.97 -15.75
C THR A 363 -10.35 -12.78 -14.25
N GLY A 364 -11.37 -13.52 -13.78
CA GLY A 364 -11.71 -13.57 -12.36
C GLY A 364 -12.36 -12.30 -11.80
N PRO A 365 -12.15 -12.01 -10.50
CA PRO A 365 -12.84 -10.94 -9.81
C PRO A 365 -12.62 -9.56 -10.42
N ALA A 366 -11.39 -9.23 -10.83
CA ALA A 366 -11.07 -7.94 -11.44
C ALA A 366 -11.80 -7.71 -12.75
N ALA A 367 -11.90 -8.76 -13.60
CA ALA A 367 -12.65 -8.69 -14.86
C ALA A 367 -14.16 -8.60 -14.64
N ARG A 368 -14.69 -9.34 -13.65
CA ARG A 368 -16.13 -9.29 -13.31
C ARG A 368 -16.55 -7.97 -12.69
N ALA A 369 -15.69 -7.39 -11.87
CA ALA A 369 -15.96 -6.11 -11.23
C ALA A 369 -16.15 -5.00 -12.27
N GLY A 370 -15.23 -4.93 -13.24
CA GLY A 370 -15.07 -3.73 -14.06
C GLY A 370 -14.85 -2.51 -13.17
N GLY A 371 -14.73 -1.31 -13.74
CA GLY A 371 -14.75 -0.09 -12.96
C GLY A 371 -13.53 0.14 -12.06
N ASP A 372 -13.75 0.84 -10.96
CA ASP A 372 -12.75 1.42 -10.06
C ASP A 372 -12.44 0.55 -8.82
N VAL A 373 -11.65 1.07 -7.89
CA VAL A 373 -11.32 0.42 -6.62
C VAL A 373 -12.58 -0.06 -5.86
N PRO A 374 -13.65 0.76 -5.67
CA PRO A 374 -14.92 0.33 -5.10
C PRO A 374 -15.57 -0.88 -5.77
N ALA A 375 -15.54 -0.93 -7.08
CA ALA A 375 -16.12 -2.06 -7.82
C ALA A 375 -15.37 -3.36 -7.47
N ARG A 376 -14.02 -3.32 -7.42
CA ARG A 376 -13.17 -4.47 -7.13
C ARG A 376 -13.32 -4.99 -5.70
N TYR A 377 -13.26 -4.14 -4.66
CA TYR A 377 -13.42 -4.64 -3.30
C TYR A 377 -14.84 -5.14 -3.01
N ARG A 378 -15.88 -4.56 -3.63
CA ARG A 378 -17.25 -5.06 -3.51
C ARG A 378 -17.41 -6.44 -4.16
N GLN A 379 -16.71 -6.66 -5.28
CA GLN A 379 -16.66 -7.98 -5.92
C GLN A 379 -16.02 -9.01 -4.97
N TRP A 380 -14.90 -8.69 -4.31
CA TRP A 380 -14.30 -9.58 -3.31
C TRP A 380 -15.24 -9.88 -2.14
N LEU A 381 -15.95 -8.88 -1.61
CA LEU A 381 -16.92 -9.09 -0.54
C LEU A 381 -18.04 -10.05 -0.97
N THR A 382 -18.53 -9.92 -2.20
CA THR A 382 -19.54 -10.81 -2.79
C THR A 382 -19.00 -12.23 -2.93
N ASP A 383 -17.78 -12.34 -3.45
CA ASP A 383 -17.12 -13.63 -3.66
C ASP A 383 -16.83 -14.34 -2.33
N VAL A 384 -16.36 -13.63 -1.30
CA VAL A 384 -16.13 -14.19 0.05
C VAL A 384 -17.42 -14.77 0.63
N VAL A 385 -18.53 -14.02 0.60
CA VAL A 385 -19.82 -14.53 1.12
C VAL A 385 -20.27 -15.78 0.36
N ARG A 386 -20.19 -15.75 -0.98
CA ARG A 386 -20.52 -16.90 -1.83
C ARG A 386 -19.67 -18.12 -1.50
N ASP A 387 -18.37 -17.93 -1.33
CA ASP A 387 -17.43 -19.02 -1.13
C ASP A 387 -17.55 -19.60 0.29
N VAL A 388 -17.84 -18.80 1.31
CA VAL A 388 -18.14 -19.27 2.67
C VAL A 388 -19.39 -20.16 2.70
N LEU A 389 -20.39 -19.88 1.90
CA LEU A 389 -21.60 -20.73 1.78
C LEU A 389 -21.31 -22.08 1.09
N ARG A 390 -20.15 -22.25 0.48
CA ARG A 390 -19.73 -23.46 -0.24
C ARG A 390 -18.62 -24.26 0.45
N LEU A 391 -18.26 -23.94 1.68
CA LEU A 391 -17.16 -24.61 2.41
C LEU A 391 -17.35 -26.13 2.54
N ASP A 392 -18.60 -26.58 2.58
CA ASP A 392 -18.96 -28.00 2.73
C ASP A 392 -19.23 -28.69 1.37
N ASP A 393 -18.89 -28.06 0.23
CA ASP A 393 -19.10 -28.59 -1.12
C ASP A 393 -18.09 -29.72 -1.40
N THR A 394 -18.57 -30.95 -1.47
CA THR A 394 -17.76 -32.16 -1.71
C THR A 394 -17.57 -32.51 -3.19
N ALA A 395 -18.14 -31.71 -4.11
CA ALA A 395 -17.90 -31.92 -5.54
C ALA A 395 -16.41 -31.77 -5.86
N PRO A 396 -15.89 -32.53 -6.84
CA PRO A 396 -14.50 -32.38 -7.25
C PRO A 396 -14.23 -30.99 -7.84
N LEU A 397 -13.08 -30.40 -7.52
CA LEU A 397 -12.59 -29.19 -8.15
C LEU A 397 -12.18 -29.49 -9.60
N ASP A 398 -12.79 -28.79 -10.54
CA ASP A 398 -12.32 -28.74 -11.91
C ASP A 398 -11.48 -27.47 -12.13
N PRO A 399 -10.14 -27.58 -12.21
CA PRO A 399 -9.26 -26.43 -12.34
C PRO A 399 -9.42 -25.68 -13.68
N ALA A 400 -10.02 -26.31 -14.70
CA ALA A 400 -10.25 -25.68 -16.00
C ALA A 400 -11.45 -24.71 -15.99
N THR A 401 -12.46 -25.01 -15.17
CA THR A 401 -13.71 -24.23 -15.13
C THR A 401 -13.89 -23.40 -13.87
N GLN A 402 -13.31 -23.81 -12.75
CA GLN A 402 -13.40 -23.10 -11.48
C GLN A 402 -12.21 -22.14 -11.28
N GLU A 403 -12.52 -20.86 -11.18
CA GLU A 403 -11.49 -19.82 -11.05
C GLU A 403 -10.71 -19.90 -9.73
N SER A 404 -9.40 -19.67 -9.82
CA SER A 404 -8.52 -19.40 -8.68
C SER A 404 -8.81 -18.00 -8.10
N PRO A 405 -8.19 -17.60 -6.99
CA PRO A 405 -8.47 -16.29 -6.39
C PRO A 405 -8.26 -15.09 -7.32
N ARG A 406 -7.30 -15.16 -8.25
CA ARG A 406 -6.99 -14.07 -9.18
C ARG A 406 -7.65 -14.25 -10.55
N GLY A 407 -8.21 -15.41 -10.86
CA GLY A 407 -8.88 -15.67 -12.13
C GLY A 407 -8.75 -17.12 -12.58
N ARG A 408 -8.99 -17.35 -13.87
CA ARG A 408 -8.86 -18.68 -14.44
C ARG A 408 -7.42 -19.15 -14.36
N TRP A 409 -7.23 -20.29 -13.72
CA TRP A 409 -5.91 -20.87 -13.60
C TRP A 409 -5.43 -21.43 -14.94
N ASP A 410 -4.26 -21.00 -15.37
CA ASP A 410 -3.52 -21.54 -16.52
C ASP A 410 -2.04 -21.54 -16.10
N ALA A 411 -1.42 -22.71 -16.07
CA ALA A 411 -0.02 -22.85 -15.67
C ALA A 411 0.93 -22.07 -16.58
N ALA A 412 0.66 -22.02 -17.89
CA ALA A 412 1.47 -21.27 -18.84
C ALA A 412 1.30 -19.74 -18.72
N ARG A 413 0.13 -19.30 -18.26
CA ARG A 413 -0.21 -17.88 -18.07
C ARG A 413 -1.04 -17.67 -16.79
N PRO A 414 -0.40 -17.71 -15.63
CA PRO A 414 -1.08 -17.45 -14.36
C PRO A 414 -1.83 -16.11 -14.39
N PRO A 415 -3.02 -16.00 -13.76
CA PRO A 415 -3.89 -14.84 -13.88
C PRO A 415 -3.24 -13.53 -13.37
N SER A 416 -2.33 -13.59 -12.40
CA SER A 416 -1.61 -12.42 -11.90
C SER A 416 -0.69 -11.79 -12.94
N VAL A 417 -0.27 -12.52 -13.97
CA VAL A 417 0.55 -11.94 -15.05
C VAL A 417 -0.22 -10.87 -15.82
N ALA A 418 -1.49 -11.13 -16.12
CA ALA A 418 -2.35 -10.15 -16.80
C ALA A 418 -2.63 -8.94 -15.90
N LEU A 419 -2.90 -9.17 -14.60
CA LEU A 419 -3.11 -8.10 -13.62
C LEU A 419 -1.86 -7.21 -13.48
N ALA A 420 -0.68 -7.80 -13.36
CA ALA A 420 0.57 -7.08 -13.24
C ALA A 420 0.90 -6.25 -14.49
N LYS A 421 0.58 -6.75 -15.68
CA LYS A 421 0.78 -6.01 -16.93
C LYS A 421 -0.10 -4.77 -17.07
N LEU A 422 -1.25 -4.71 -16.38
CA LEU A 422 -2.10 -3.52 -16.35
C LEU A 422 -1.52 -2.40 -15.48
N LEU A 423 -0.71 -2.76 -14.46
CA LEU A 423 -0.26 -1.79 -13.45
C LEU A 423 0.46 -0.58 -14.03
N PRO A 424 1.47 -0.70 -14.92
CA PRO A 424 2.17 0.46 -15.45
C PRO A 424 1.21 1.51 -16.03
N GLN A 425 0.33 1.11 -16.93
CA GLN A 425 -0.63 2.01 -17.57
C GLN A 425 -1.62 2.65 -16.60
N MET A 426 -1.99 1.94 -15.53
CA MET A 426 -2.93 2.45 -14.53
C MET A 426 -2.27 3.38 -13.50
N LEU A 427 -0.95 3.28 -13.37
CA LEU A 427 -0.19 4.09 -12.43
C LEU A 427 0.30 5.40 -13.04
N GLU A 428 0.52 5.45 -14.35
CA GLU A 428 0.90 6.68 -15.04
C GLU A 428 -0.19 7.74 -14.93
N GLY A 429 0.18 8.93 -14.46
CA GLY A 429 -0.73 10.03 -14.16
C GLY A 429 -1.46 9.92 -12.82
N ALA A 430 -1.24 8.86 -12.05
CA ALA A 430 -1.81 8.69 -10.71
C ALA A 430 -0.91 9.34 -9.64
N GLU A 431 -1.52 9.90 -8.61
CA GLU A 431 -0.83 10.26 -7.38
C GLU A 431 -0.35 9.01 -6.63
N LEU A 432 0.73 9.12 -5.86
CA LEU A 432 1.32 7.99 -5.14
C LEU A 432 0.31 7.32 -4.18
N SER A 433 -0.57 8.09 -3.57
CA SER A 433 -1.65 7.59 -2.71
C SER A 433 -2.66 6.74 -3.49
N ALA A 434 -3.06 7.20 -4.67
CA ALA A 434 -3.95 6.49 -5.58
C ALA A 434 -3.27 5.22 -6.14
N ALA A 435 -1.99 5.28 -6.45
CA ALA A 435 -1.21 4.16 -6.92
C ALA A 435 -1.21 2.98 -5.92
N ARG A 436 -1.07 3.26 -4.63
CA ARG A 436 -1.18 2.23 -3.57
C ARG A 436 -2.53 1.54 -3.57
N LEU A 437 -3.63 2.29 -3.77
CA LEU A 437 -4.99 1.75 -3.86
C LEU A 437 -5.21 0.92 -5.13
N ILE A 438 -4.65 1.37 -6.26
CA ILE A 438 -4.70 0.63 -7.54
C ILE A 438 -4.04 -0.74 -7.35
N VAL A 439 -2.80 -0.77 -6.85
CA VAL A 439 -2.07 -2.02 -6.62
C VAL A 439 -2.78 -2.92 -5.61
N ALA A 440 -3.20 -2.37 -4.46
CA ALA A 440 -3.91 -3.13 -3.43
C ALA A 440 -5.23 -3.72 -3.91
N SER A 441 -5.94 -3.05 -4.84
CA SER A 441 -7.23 -3.51 -5.36
C SER A 441 -7.13 -4.46 -6.54
N LEU A 442 -6.05 -4.43 -7.31
CA LEU A 442 -5.75 -5.43 -8.34
C LEU A 442 -5.09 -6.67 -7.74
N ASP A 443 -4.24 -6.45 -6.76
CA ASP A 443 -3.59 -7.45 -5.92
C ASP A 443 -3.01 -8.64 -6.70
N PRO A 444 -2.08 -8.44 -7.66
CA PRO A 444 -1.41 -9.53 -8.32
C PRO A 444 -0.60 -10.34 -7.30
N ASP A 445 -0.62 -11.67 -7.44
CA ASP A 445 0.16 -12.56 -6.59
C ASP A 445 1.59 -12.69 -7.12
N PRO A 446 2.62 -12.19 -6.40
CA PRO A 446 4.01 -12.31 -6.85
C PRO A 446 4.50 -13.75 -6.98
N ASP A 447 3.94 -14.70 -6.21
CA ASP A 447 4.28 -16.12 -6.34
C ASP A 447 3.89 -16.66 -7.72
N GLU A 448 2.74 -16.23 -8.26
CA GLU A 448 2.31 -16.57 -9.62
C GLU A 448 3.23 -15.95 -10.69
N LEU A 449 3.74 -14.73 -10.46
CA LEU A 449 4.64 -14.05 -11.38
C LEU A 449 6.00 -14.79 -11.48
N THR A 450 6.48 -15.37 -10.38
CA THR A 450 7.74 -16.12 -10.36
C THR A 450 7.65 -17.47 -11.09
N LEU A 451 6.47 -18.10 -11.12
CA LEU A 451 6.26 -19.35 -11.88
C LEU A 451 6.51 -19.17 -13.37
N THR A 452 5.96 -18.10 -13.95
CA THR A 452 6.13 -17.79 -15.38
C THR A 452 7.60 -17.59 -15.77
N GLN A 453 8.39 -16.93 -14.92
CA GLN A 453 9.82 -16.72 -15.20
C GLN A 453 10.62 -18.02 -15.21
N ARG A 454 10.27 -18.99 -14.37
CA ARG A 454 10.94 -20.30 -14.34
C ARG A 454 10.65 -21.13 -15.57
N GLU A 455 9.45 -21.08 -16.09
CA GLU A 455 9.09 -21.77 -17.34
C GLU A 455 9.85 -21.18 -18.53
N LEU A 456 9.93 -19.85 -18.62
CA LEU A 456 10.72 -19.15 -19.64
C LEU A 456 12.23 -19.42 -19.55
N ALA A 457 12.75 -19.69 -18.35
CA ALA A 457 14.18 -20.01 -18.16
C ALA A 457 14.53 -21.49 -18.43
N ARG A 458 13.51 -22.38 -18.53
CA ARG A 458 13.68 -23.80 -18.80
C ARG A 458 13.45 -24.17 -20.28
N GLY A 459 12.81 -23.32 -21.06
CA GLY A 459 12.57 -23.48 -22.50
C GLY A 459 13.58 -22.72 -23.32
#